data_369400ea24642b3269cea617f1396b5a
#
_entry.id   369400ea24642b3269cea617f1396b5a
#
_cell.length_a   1.000
_cell.length_b   1.000
_cell.length_c   1.000
_cell.angle_alpha   90.00
_cell.angle_beta   90.00
_cell.angle_gamma   90.00
#
_symmetry.space_group_name_H-M   'P 1'
#
loop_
_entity.id
_entity.type
_entity.pdbx_description
1 polymer ?
#
loop_
_entity_poly.entity_id
_entity_poly.type
_entity_poly.pdbx_seq_one_letter_code
_entity_poly.pdbx_strand_id
1 'polypeptide(L)'
;MVKVAVAQAHLEVGDVPANISETLRLIDLAAKQNAQIVVLPELANSGYVYKNKQELIDALADIDVLKIWKDKSKELNNITVAGFAEVQGEKVYNRSVIIENGEILDIYTKVHLFNDEKEIFTPGDSPPKVIQTSIGKIASMICYDLEFPELVRLVAENGVELLCVPTNWPEGSFNRSINEPRPMELIKAMSAAATNRIWIALSDRCGEERNISWLEASSVIDPDGWPIAQVGTGAGIVVADIDLEVSKDKSFSPKNHALNDRRPEIYK
;
A
#
# COMPACT_ATOMS: atom_id res chain seq x y z
N MET A 1 19.62 -3.55 8.39
CA MET A 1 18.33 -3.09 8.96
C MET A 1 17.85 -1.89 8.17
N VAL A 2 16.58 -1.85 7.82
CA VAL A 2 15.92 -0.75 7.10
C VAL A 2 14.79 -0.22 7.99
N LYS A 3 14.69 1.12 8.11
CA LYS A 3 13.58 1.77 8.81
C LYS A 3 12.43 2.01 7.86
N VAL A 4 11.34 1.30 8.08
CA VAL A 4 10.10 1.36 7.28
C VAL A 4 9.03 2.10 8.07
N ALA A 5 8.48 3.16 7.49
CA ALA A 5 7.31 3.86 8.02
C ALA A 5 6.05 3.48 7.25
N VAL A 6 4.96 3.25 7.95
CA VAL A 6 3.61 3.23 7.40
C VAL A 6 2.82 4.39 7.99
N ALA A 7 2.10 5.09 7.13
CA ALA A 7 1.35 6.28 7.49
C ALA A 7 -0.16 5.99 7.47
N GLN A 8 -0.87 6.47 8.47
CA GLN A 8 -2.33 6.44 8.54
C GLN A 8 -2.83 7.87 8.42
N ALA A 9 -3.51 8.19 7.32
CA ALA A 9 -3.89 9.55 6.98
C ALA A 9 -5.39 9.79 7.19
N HIS A 10 -5.73 10.97 7.68
CA HIS A 10 -7.07 11.51 7.56
C HIS A 10 -7.17 12.24 6.21
N LEU A 11 -8.03 11.76 5.32
CA LEU A 11 -8.17 12.27 3.96
C LEU A 11 -9.61 12.75 3.73
N GLU A 12 -9.74 13.85 3.01
CA GLU A 12 -11.03 14.45 2.65
C GLU A 12 -11.33 14.24 1.17
N VAL A 13 -12.52 13.72 0.85
CA VAL A 13 -12.91 13.51 -0.54
C VAL A 13 -12.99 14.84 -1.30
N GLY A 14 -12.18 14.95 -2.35
CA GLY A 14 -12.15 16.12 -3.22
C GLY A 14 -11.32 17.30 -2.71
N ASP A 15 -10.83 17.30 -1.47
CA ASP A 15 -9.94 18.36 -0.97
C ASP A 15 -8.47 18.00 -1.20
N VAL A 16 -8.05 18.07 -2.47
CA VAL A 16 -6.69 17.69 -2.88
C VAL A 16 -5.61 18.51 -2.16
N PRO A 17 -5.73 19.85 -1.97
CA PRO A 17 -4.74 20.61 -1.20
C PRO A 17 -4.59 20.16 0.24
N ALA A 18 -5.69 19.90 0.96
CA ALA A 18 -5.65 19.40 2.33
C ALA A 18 -5.00 18.01 2.40
N ASN A 19 -5.37 17.11 1.50
CA ASN A 19 -4.82 15.76 1.42
C ASN A 19 -3.31 15.78 1.14
N ILE A 20 -2.85 16.62 0.22
CA ILE A 20 -1.41 16.79 -0.04
C ILE A 20 -0.69 17.32 1.19
N SER A 21 -1.25 18.32 1.86
CA SER A 21 -0.67 18.86 3.10
C SER A 21 -0.52 17.78 4.17
N GLU A 22 -1.53 16.91 4.33
CA GLU A 22 -1.50 15.80 5.28
C GLU A 22 -0.44 14.76 4.88
N THR A 23 -0.36 14.37 3.59
CA THR A 23 0.68 13.43 3.14
C THR A 23 2.09 13.97 3.39
N LEU A 24 2.34 15.25 3.09
CA LEU A 24 3.63 15.88 3.34
C LEU A 24 3.97 15.91 4.84
N ARG A 25 3.00 16.23 5.71
CA ARG A 25 3.16 16.18 7.16
C ARG A 25 3.57 14.79 7.64
N LEU A 26 2.94 13.73 7.12
CA LEU A 26 3.24 12.33 7.48
C LEU A 26 4.62 11.90 6.96
N ILE A 27 5.01 12.30 5.75
CA ILE A 27 6.36 12.08 5.20
C ILE A 27 7.41 12.76 6.10
N ASP A 28 7.18 14.00 6.51
CA ASP A 28 8.09 14.73 7.43
C ASP A 28 8.21 14.05 8.79
N LEU A 29 7.10 13.50 9.33
CA LEU A 29 7.13 12.73 10.58
C LEU A 29 7.97 11.46 10.43
N ALA A 30 7.84 10.74 9.31
CA ALA A 30 8.64 9.57 9.01
C ALA A 30 10.14 9.91 8.91
N ALA A 31 10.47 11.00 8.21
CA ALA A 31 11.86 11.48 8.10
C ALA A 31 12.47 11.87 9.44
N LYS A 32 11.70 12.52 10.34
CA LYS A 32 12.15 12.83 11.71
C LYS A 32 12.49 11.59 12.54
N GLN A 33 11.94 10.42 12.19
CA GLN A 33 12.27 9.14 12.81
C GLN A 33 13.32 8.35 12.00
N ASN A 34 13.96 8.99 11.01
CA ASN A 34 14.97 8.42 10.12
C ASN A 34 14.45 7.24 9.29
N ALA A 35 13.16 7.23 8.91
CA ALA A 35 12.63 6.24 8.00
C ALA A 35 13.24 6.41 6.61
N GLN A 36 13.72 5.30 6.03
CA GLN A 36 14.30 5.27 4.69
C GLN A 36 13.22 5.11 3.62
N ILE A 37 12.08 4.55 4.00
CA ILE A 37 10.90 4.41 3.17
C ILE A 37 9.65 4.78 3.97
N VAL A 38 8.70 5.46 3.32
CA VAL A 38 7.37 5.73 3.85
C VAL A 38 6.31 5.25 2.87
N VAL A 39 5.31 4.53 3.37
CA VAL A 39 4.14 4.10 2.60
C VAL A 39 2.95 4.95 3.03
N LEU A 40 2.27 5.56 2.06
CA LEU A 40 1.06 6.36 2.22
C LEU A 40 -0.18 5.57 1.78
N PRO A 41 -1.39 5.96 2.19
CA PRO A 41 -2.62 5.26 1.80
C PRO A 41 -2.93 5.28 0.30
N GLU A 42 -3.90 4.49 -0.09
CA GLU A 42 -4.54 4.51 -1.40
C GLU A 42 -5.28 5.83 -1.61
N LEU A 43 -5.25 6.35 -2.86
CA LEU A 43 -5.92 7.60 -3.25
C LEU A 43 -5.61 8.77 -2.30
N ALA A 44 -4.37 8.84 -1.83
CA ALA A 44 -3.93 9.80 -0.82
C ALA A 44 -3.98 11.26 -1.28
N ASN A 45 -4.10 11.51 -2.59
CA ASN A 45 -4.31 12.85 -3.12
C ASN A 45 -5.78 13.28 -3.15
N SER A 46 -6.73 12.34 -3.21
CA SER A 46 -8.09 12.64 -3.66
C SER A 46 -9.20 12.29 -2.66
N GLY A 47 -8.95 11.38 -1.70
CA GLY A 47 -10.01 10.69 -0.98
C GLY A 47 -10.64 9.59 -1.82
N TYR A 48 -11.66 8.90 -1.30
CA TYR A 48 -12.13 7.63 -1.86
C TYR A 48 -13.61 7.62 -2.29
N VAL A 49 -14.51 8.16 -1.46
CA VAL A 49 -15.98 7.98 -1.62
C VAL A 49 -16.55 9.02 -2.58
N TYR A 50 -16.34 8.82 -3.87
CA TYR A 50 -16.90 9.69 -4.93
C TYR A 50 -18.29 9.23 -5.35
N LYS A 51 -19.17 10.18 -5.67
CA LYS A 51 -20.52 9.91 -6.21
C LYS A 51 -20.48 9.41 -7.65
N ASN A 52 -19.50 9.87 -8.41
CA ASN A 52 -19.30 9.50 -9.81
C ASN A 52 -17.91 9.95 -10.29
N LYS A 53 -17.54 9.50 -11.46
CA LYS A 53 -16.27 9.80 -12.12
C LYS A 53 -16.03 11.31 -12.36
N GLN A 54 -17.07 12.08 -12.68
CA GLN A 54 -16.92 13.51 -12.97
C GLN A 54 -16.52 14.30 -11.74
N GLU A 55 -17.09 13.97 -10.57
CA GLU A 55 -16.71 14.58 -9.29
C GLU A 55 -15.21 14.40 -9.00
N LEU A 56 -14.67 13.22 -9.28
CA LEU A 56 -13.24 12.94 -9.11
C LEU A 56 -12.39 13.74 -10.12
N ILE A 57 -12.81 13.79 -11.39
CA ILE A 57 -12.10 14.56 -12.42
C ILE A 57 -12.04 16.04 -12.04
N ASP A 58 -13.16 16.61 -11.61
CA ASP A 58 -13.25 18.02 -11.21
C ASP A 58 -12.35 18.33 -10.00
N ALA A 59 -12.24 17.37 -9.05
CA ALA A 59 -11.39 17.53 -7.87
C ALA A 59 -9.89 17.49 -8.19
N LEU A 60 -9.48 16.71 -9.19
CA LEU A 60 -8.06 16.54 -9.54
C LEU A 60 -7.51 17.62 -10.47
N ALA A 61 -8.33 18.56 -10.93
CA ALA A 61 -7.89 19.64 -11.82
C ALA A 61 -6.74 20.44 -11.18
N ASP A 62 -5.71 20.71 -11.97
CA ASP A 62 -4.65 21.69 -11.71
C ASP A 62 -3.54 21.34 -10.67
N ILE A 63 -3.51 20.15 -10.06
CA ILE A 63 -2.47 19.80 -9.08
C ILE A 63 -1.66 18.59 -9.54
N ASP A 64 -0.37 18.79 -9.79
CA ASP A 64 0.60 17.72 -10.05
C ASP A 64 1.16 17.16 -8.72
N VAL A 65 0.44 16.20 -8.14
CA VAL A 65 0.83 15.55 -6.88
C VAL A 65 2.15 14.79 -7.02
N LEU A 66 2.43 14.20 -8.18
CA LEU A 66 3.66 13.44 -8.40
C LEU A 66 4.88 14.36 -8.33
N LYS A 67 4.78 15.58 -8.89
CA LYS A 67 5.85 16.57 -8.78
C LYS A 67 6.10 16.94 -7.31
N ILE A 68 5.05 17.15 -6.54
CA ILE A 68 5.15 17.52 -5.11
C ILE A 68 5.83 16.40 -4.31
N TRP A 69 5.40 15.16 -4.46
CA TRP A 69 6.02 14.02 -3.76
C TRP A 69 7.45 13.73 -4.24
N LYS A 70 7.75 13.92 -5.54
CA LYS A 70 9.13 13.84 -6.05
C LYS A 70 10.05 14.86 -5.39
N ASP A 71 9.62 16.12 -5.35
CA ASP A 71 10.39 17.21 -4.74
C ASP A 71 10.64 16.90 -3.25
N LYS A 72 9.63 16.40 -2.53
CA LYS A 72 9.74 16.02 -1.12
C LYS A 72 10.66 14.80 -0.91
N SER A 73 10.52 13.75 -1.72
CA SER A 73 11.40 12.58 -1.66
C SER A 73 12.86 12.94 -1.93
N LYS A 74 13.11 13.87 -2.86
CA LYS A 74 14.45 14.41 -3.15
C LYS A 74 15.02 15.21 -1.98
N GLU A 75 14.20 16.09 -1.39
CA GLU A 75 14.58 16.88 -0.21
C GLU A 75 15.05 16.00 0.94
N LEU A 76 14.30 14.91 1.20
CA LEU A 76 14.52 14.02 2.33
C LEU A 76 15.44 12.82 2.01
N ASN A 77 15.83 12.65 0.75
CA ASN A 77 16.61 11.49 0.27
C ASN A 77 16.02 10.16 0.74
N ASN A 78 14.71 9.98 0.53
CA ASN A 78 13.96 8.80 0.97
C ASN A 78 13.23 8.12 -0.18
N ILE A 79 12.65 6.96 0.12
CA ILE A 79 11.69 6.29 -0.76
C ILE A 79 10.27 6.64 -0.28
N THR A 80 9.43 7.11 -1.18
CA THR A 80 8.00 7.34 -0.94
C THR A 80 7.19 6.42 -1.84
N VAL A 81 6.29 5.63 -1.22
CA VAL A 81 5.29 4.83 -1.92
C VAL A 81 3.92 5.40 -1.59
N ALA A 82 3.15 5.79 -2.60
CA ALA A 82 1.89 6.48 -2.39
C ALA A 82 0.81 6.03 -3.36
N GLY A 83 -0.43 5.85 -2.86
CA GLY A 83 -1.60 5.66 -3.71
C GLY A 83 -2.16 7.00 -4.21
N PHE A 84 -2.59 7.08 -5.48
CA PHE A 84 -3.15 8.30 -6.05
C PHE A 84 -4.14 8.03 -7.17
N ALA A 85 -5.08 8.96 -7.34
CA ALA A 85 -5.94 9.00 -8.52
C ALA A 85 -5.28 9.83 -9.63
N GLU A 86 -5.38 9.35 -10.85
CA GLU A 86 -4.88 10.05 -12.04
C GLU A 86 -5.90 10.05 -13.17
N VAL A 87 -6.02 11.22 -13.85
CA VAL A 87 -6.83 11.37 -15.05
C VAL A 87 -5.94 11.33 -16.27
N GLN A 88 -6.26 10.47 -17.24
CA GLN A 88 -5.59 10.40 -18.54
C GLN A 88 -6.64 10.42 -19.66
N GLY A 89 -6.87 11.56 -20.27
CA GLY A 89 -7.95 11.77 -21.22
C GLY A 89 -9.31 11.52 -20.58
N GLU A 90 -10.09 10.57 -21.10
CA GLU A 90 -11.40 10.21 -20.55
C GLU A 90 -11.33 9.12 -19.46
N LYS A 91 -10.15 8.58 -19.19
CA LYS A 91 -9.94 7.50 -18.22
C LYS A 91 -9.44 8.04 -16.89
N VAL A 92 -9.89 7.41 -15.82
CA VAL A 92 -9.40 7.65 -14.46
C VAL A 92 -8.82 6.37 -13.91
N TYR A 93 -7.70 6.47 -13.25
CA TYR A 93 -6.96 5.33 -12.72
C TYR A 93 -6.72 5.48 -11.23
N ASN A 94 -6.84 4.36 -10.50
CA ASN A 94 -6.33 4.19 -9.15
C ASN A 94 -4.92 3.61 -9.26
N ARG A 95 -3.91 4.37 -8.84
CA ARG A 95 -2.49 4.05 -9.04
C ARG A 95 -1.70 4.11 -7.76
N SER A 96 -0.58 3.42 -7.75
CA SER A 96 0.49 3.66 -6.77
C SER A 96 1.79 4.00 -7.48
N VAL A 97 2.59 4.85 -6.83
CA VAL A 97 3.90 5.27 -7.31
C VAL A 97 4.98 4.86 -6.32
N ILE A 98 6.14 4.45 -6.84
CA ILE A 98 7.38 4.27 -6.09
C ILE A 98 8.32 5.39 -6.53
N ILE A 99 8.67 6.28 -5.60
CA ILE A 99 9.59 7.40 -5.82
C ILE A 99 10.82 7.19 -4.93
N GLU A 100 12.00 7.28 -5.48
CA GLU A 100 13.25 7.27 -4.73
C GLU A 100 14.08 8.50 -5.09
N ASN A 101 14.46 9.28 -4.08
CA ASN A 101 15.32 10.46 -4.25
C ASN A 101 14.88 11.41 -5.39
N GLY A 102 13.56 11.59 -5.52
CA GLY A 102 12.94 12.45 -6.54
C GLY A 102 12.74 11.83 -7.92
N GLU A 103 13.12 10.57 -8.12
CA GLU A 103 12.90 9.86 -9.37
C GLU A 103 11.77 8.83 -9.23
N ILE A 104 10.86 8.80 -10.21
CA ILE A 104 9.80 7.77 -10.28
C ILE A 104 10.45 6.50 -10.80
N LEU A 105 10.43 5.44 -9.98
CA LEU A 105 10.93 4.13 -10.35
C LEU A 105 9.87 3.24 -10.99
N ASP A 106 8.62 3.35 -10.52
CA ASP A 106 7.49 2.61 -11.08
C ASP A 106 6.15 3.31 -10.79
N ILE A 107 5.20 3.12 -11.67
CA ILE A 107 3.78 3.44 -11.46
C ILE A 107 2.98 2.18 -11.76
N TYR A 108 2.28 1.69 -10.76
CA TYR A 108 1.39 0.56 -10.88
C TYR A 108 -0.08 1.02 -10.94
N THR A 109 -0.88 0.41 -11.80
CA THR A 109 -2.33 0.65 -11.88
C THR A 109 -3.06 -0.53 -11.25
N LYS A 110 -3.99 -0.25 -10.31
CA LYS A 110 -4.80 -1.26 -9.62
C LYS A 110 -5.52 -2.18 -10.62
N VAL A 111 -5.28 -3.47 -10.50
CA VAL A 111 -5.86 -4.49 -11.41
C VAL A 111 -7.23 -4.91 -10.91
N HIS A 112 -7.41 -5.08 -9.60
CA HIS A 112 -8.66 -5.53 -9.01
C HIS A 112 -9.40 -4.37 -8.36
N LEU A 113 -10.42 -3.84 -9.05
CA LEU A 113 -11.26 -2.78 -8.55
C LEU A 113 -12.31 -3.32 -7.56
N PHE A 114 -12.48 -2.63 -6.44
CA PHE A 114 -13.41 -3.02 -5.38
C PHE A 114 -14.72 -2.25 -5.48
N ASN A 115 -15.86 -2.95 -5.44
CA ASN A 115 -17.22 -2.39 -5.40
C ASN A 115 -17.42 -1.23 -6.41
N ASP A 116 -17.78 -0.04 -5.93
CA ASP A 116 -18.10 1.14 -6.74
C ASP A 116 -16.88 1.71 -7.50
N GLU A 117 -15.68 1.28 -7.17
CA GLU A 117 -14.49 1.62 -7.98
C GLU A 117 -14.65 1.22 -9.45
N LYS A 118 -15.41 0.16 -9.74
CA LYS A 118 -15.67 -0.35 -11.10
C LYS A 118 -16.44 0.64 -11.97
N GLU A 119 -17.18 1.56 -11.35
CA GLU A 119 -17.95 2.60 -12.04
C GLU A 119 -17.12 3.87 -12.30
N ILE A 120 -16.00 4.03 -11.55
CA ILE A 120 -15.18 5.25 -11.55
C ILE A 120 -13.87 5.03 -12.28
N PHE A 121 -13.16 3.95 -11.94
CA PHE A 121 -11.80 3.72 -12.41
C PHE A 121 -11.73 2.71 -13.57
N THR A 122 -10.68 2.87 -14.37
CA THR A 122 -10.28 1.89 -15.38
C THR A 122 -9.27 0.94 -14.73
N PRO A 123 -9.48 -0.40 -14.79
CA PRO A 123 -8.54 -1.35 -14.23
C PRO A 123 -7.20 -1.35 -14.97
N GLY A 124 -6.13 -1.70 -14.26
CA GLY A 124 -4.83 -1.99 -14.85
C GLY A 124 -4.85 -3.29 -15.68
N ASP A 125 -3.89 -3.41 -16.57
CA ASP A 125 -3.72 -4.55 -17.48
C ASP A 125 -2.39 -5.33 -17.26
N SER A 126 -1.62 -4.92 -16.25
CA SER A 126 -0.30 -5.45 -16.00
C SER A 126 -0.08 -5.71 -14.51
N PRO A 127 0.61 -6.80 -14.14
CA PRO A 127 0.88 -7.10 -12.74
C PRO A 127 1.88 -6.10 -12.12
N PRO A 128 1.94 -6.03 -10.77
CA PRO A 128 2.96 -5.25 -10.08
C PRO A 128 4.37 -5.73 -10.45
N LYS A 129 5.29 -4.78 -10.61
CA LYS A 129 6.70 -5.07 -10.85
C LYS A 129 7.49 -5.09 -9.56
N VAL A 130 8.53 -5.93 -9.52
CA VAL A 130 9.53 -5.90 -8.45
C VAL A 130 10.66 -4.97 -8.88
N ILE A 131 10.88 -3.91 -8.12
CA ILE A 131 11.82 -2.83 -8.42
C ILE A 131 13.01 -2.91 -7.47
N GLN A 132 14.22 -2.85 -8.01
CA GLN A 132 15.43 -2.71 -7.22
C GLN A 132 15.56 -1.25 -6.76
N THR A 133 15.67 -1.06 -5.46
CA THR A 133 15.91 0.25 -4.82
C THR A 133 17.19 0.22 -4.00
N SER A 134 17.58 1.34 -3.40
CA SER A 134 18.74 1.42 -2.52
C SER A 134 18.63 0.55 -1.27
N ILE A 135 17.41 0.26 -0.80
CA ILE A 135 17.17 -0.56 0.41
C ILE A 135 16.99 -2.05 0.12
N GLY A 136 16.67 -2.43 -1.12
CA GLY A 136 16.35 -3.81 -1.52
C GLY A 136 15.29 -3.87 -2.61
N LYS A 137 14.73 -5.06 -2.84
CA LYS A 137 13.69 -5.30 -3.86
C LYS A 137 12.29 -5.05 -3.28
N ILE A 138 11.61 -4.04 -3.80
CA ILE A 138 10.24 -3.70 -3.37
C ILE A 138 9.24 -3.82 -4.52
N ALA A 139 7.97 -3.98 -4.17
CA ALA A 139 6.85 -3.88 -5.10
C ALA A 139 5.71 -3.11 -4.44
N SER A 140 4.79 -2.58 -5.24
CA SER A 140 3.56 -1.98 -4.72
C SER A 140 2.34 -2.67 -5.32
N MET A 141 1.33 -2.97 -4.49
CA MET A 141 -0.04 -3.36 -4.86
C MET A 141 -1.00 -2.43 -4.15
N ILE A 142 -2.27 -2.44 -4.56
CA ILE A 142 -3.24 -1.51 -4.00
C ILE A 142 -4.40 -2.29 -3.38
N CYS A 143 -4.56 -2.16 -2.05
CA CYS A 143 -5.76 -2.54 -1.32
C CYS A 143 -6.28 -3.94 -1.67
N TYR A 144 -7.37 -4.03 -2.44
CA TYR A 144 -8.04 -5.27 -2.84
C TYR A 144 -7.15 -6.24 -3.64
N ASP A 145 -6.10 -5.75 -4.32
CA ASP A 145 -5.11 -6.61 -5.00
C ASP A 145 -4.45 -7.61 -4.05
N LEU A 146 -4.27 -7.24 -2.78
CA LEU A 146 -3.66 -8.11 -1.76
C LEU A 146 -4.53 -9.34 -1.43
N GLU A 147 -5.81 -9.29 -1.71
CA GLU A 147 -6.74 -10.39 -1.46
C GLU A 147 -6.69 -11.51 -2.52
N PHE A 148 -5.89 -11.31 -3.57
CA PHE A 148 -5.66 -12.31 -4.63
C PHE A 148 -4.31 -13.00 -4.41
N PRO A 149 -4.29 -14.23 -3.84
CA PRO A 149 -3.05 -14.94 -3.51
C PRO A 149 -2.15 -15.15 -4.73
N GLU A 150 -2.73 -15.26 -5.93
CA GLU A 150 -2.01 -15.43 -7.18
C GLU A 150 -1.11 -14.22 -7.47
N LEU A 151 -1.63 -12.99 -7.25
CA LEU A 151 -0.90 -11.76 -7.49
C LEU A 151 0.23 -11.56 -6.48
N VAL A 152 -0.03 -11.84 -5.20
CA VAL A 152 1.01 -11.81 -4.16
C VAL A 152 2.09 -12.85 -4.42
N ARG A 153 1.69 -14.05 -4.82
CA ARG A 153 2.62 -15.12 -5.18
C ARG A 153 3.52 -14.73 -6.35
N LEU A 154 2.96 -14.08 -7.35
CA LEU A 154 3.72 -13.62 -8.51
C LEU A 154 4.87 -12.69 -8.13
N VAL A 155 4.64 -11.69 -7.29
CA VAL A 155 5.73 -10.79 -6.86
C VAL A 155 6.71 -11.48 -5.93
N ALA A 156 6.26 -12.46 -5.12
CA ALA A 156 7.14 -13.27 -4.29
C ALA A 156 8.09 -14.14 -5.12
N GLU A 157 7.60 -14.74 -6.21
CA GLU A 157 8.40 -15.50 -7.18
C GLU A 157 9.43 -14.63 -7.91
N ASN A 158 9.10 -13.35 -8.13
CA ASN A 158 10.02 -12.36 -8.70
C ASN A 158 10.99 -11.78 -7.68
N GLY A 159 10.98 -12.29 -6.44
CA GLY A 159 11.96 -12.00 -5.41
C GLY A 159 11.73 -10.70 -4.66
N VAL A 160 10.46 -10.26 -4.49
CA VAL A 160 10.14 -9.12 -3.62
C VAL A 160 10.59 -9.41 -2.18
N GLU A 161 11.19 -8.42 -1.56
CA GLU A 161 11.61 -8.45 -0.16
C GLU A 161 10.62 -7.68 0.73
N LEU A 162 10.13 -6.52 0.25
CA LEU A 162 9.11 -5.72 0.91
C LEU A 162 7.97 -5.40 -0.08
N LEU A 163 6.77 -5.82 0.25
CA LEU A 163 5.56 -5.45 -0.47
C LEU A 163 4.91 -4.25 0.21
N CYS A 164 4.80 -3.13 -0.49
CA CYS A 164 4.13 -1.92 -0.04
C CYS A 164 2.68 -1.93 -0.50
N VAL A 165 1.74 -1.68 0.41
CA VAL A 165 0.30 -1.78 0.12
C VAL A 165 -0.42 -0.51 0.59
N PRO A 166 -0.51 0.53 -0.27
CA PRO A 166 -1.49 1.58 -0.11
C PRO A 166 -2.91 1.00 -0.06
N THR A 167 -3.70 1.34 0.95
CA THR A 167 -5.05 0.78 1.11
C THR A 167 -6.03 1.78 1.71
N ASN A 168 -7.34 1.52 1.49
CA ASN A 168 -8.47 2.18 2.12
C ASN A 168 -9.49 1.10 2.46
N TRP A 169 -9.40 0.51 3.64
CA TRP A 169 -10.28 -0.57 4.06
C TRP A 169 -11.50 -0.05 4.83
N PRO A 170 -12.71 -0.12 4.24
CA PRO A 170 -13.92 0.32 4.92
C PRO A 170 -14.32 -0.65 6.03
N GLU A 171 -14.83 -0.10 7.14
CA GLU A 171 -15.48 -0.92 8.16
C GLU A 171 -16.72 -1.62 7.60
N GLY A 172 -17.00 -2.82 8.11
CA GLY A 172 -18.20 -3.56 7.77
C GLY A 172 -18.14 -4.40 6.49
N SER A 173 -16.99 -4.43 5.79
CA SER A 173 -16.79 -5.32 4.63
C SER A 173 -16.93 -6.80 5.00
N PHE A 174 -16.53 -7.17 6.22
CA PHE A 174 -16.64 -8.52 6.77
C PHE A 174 -17.18 -8.49 8.20
N ASN A 175 -17.96 -9.52 8.57
CA ASN A 175 -18.39 -9.71 9.95
C ASN A 175 -17.18 -10.01 10.84
N ARG A 176 -17.02 -9.23 11.91
CA ARG A 176 -15.96 -9.48 12.89
C ARG A 176 -16.33 -10.67 13.80
N SER A 177 -15.36 -11.51 14.10
CA SER A 177 -15.50 -12.54 15.12
C SER A 177 -15.43 -11.91 16.51
N ILE A 178 -16.29 -12.38 17.44
CA ILE A 178 -16.23 -11.94 18.84
C ILE A 178 -14.90 -12.31 19.53
N ASN A 179 -14.23 -13.34 19.03
CA ASN A 179 -12.99 -13.88 19.61
C ASN A 179 -11.72 -13.41 18.88
N GLU A 180 -11.83 -12.66 17.79
CA GLU A 180 -10.70 -12.15 17.02
C GLU A 180 -10.92 -10.66 16.75
N PRO A 181 -10.16 -9.78 17.42
CA PRO A 181 -10.35 -8.34 17.28
C PRO A 181 -9.81 -7.77 15.96
N ARG A 182 -8.91 -8.49 15.27
CA ARG A 182 -8.33 -8.04 14.00
C ARG A 182 -9.34 -8.12 12.87
N PRO A 183 -9.39 -7.13 11.98
CA PRO A 183 -10.23 -7.19 10.79
C PRO A 183 -9.74 -8.29 9.83
N MET A 184 -10.66 -8.85 9.05
CA MET A 184 -10.36 -9.94 8.13
C MET A 184 -9.32 -9.53 7.07
N GLU A 185 -9.33 -8.27 6.67
CA GLU A 185 -8.39 -7.68 5.72
C GLU A 185 -6.95 -7.78 6.26
N LEU A 186 -6.74 -7.44 7.52
CA LEU A 186 -5.42 -7.60 8.18
C LEU A 186 -5.03 -9.07 8.29
N ILE A 187 -5.97 -9.97 8.61
CA ILE A 187 -5.70 -11.43 8.66
C ILE A 187 -5.26 -11.95 7.29
N LYS A 188 -5.89 -11.49 6.20
CA LYS A 188 -5.47 -11.83 4.84
C LYS A 188 -4.05 -11.33 4.54
N ALA A 189 -3.72 -10.09 4.94
CA ALA A 189 -2.38 -9.53 4.80
C ALA A 189 -1.34 -10.35 5.60
N MET A 190 -1.66 -10.75 6.83
CA MET A 190 -0.83 -11.63 7.65
C MET A 190 -0.60 -12.99 6.98
N SER A 191 -1.66 -13.59 6.42
CA SER A 191 -1.55 -14.83 5.66
C SER A 191 -0.71 -14.67 4.40
N ALA A 192 -0.87 -13.55 3.68
CA ALA A 192 -0.07 -13.24 2.49
C ALA A 192 1.41 -13.10 2.80
N ALA A 193 1.77 -12.41 3.89
CA ALA A 193 3.15 -12.31 4.37
C ALA A 193 3.73 -13.68 4.70
N ALA A 194 3.05 -14.46 5.55
CA ALA A 194 3.51 -15.77 6.03
C ALA A 194 3.67 -16.79 4.89
N THR A 195 2.66 -16.94 4.03
CA THR A 195 2.67 -17.95 2.95
C THR A 195 3.68 -17.66 1.85
N ASN A 196 4.13 -16.40 1.73
CA ASN A 196 5.12 -15.97 0.74
C ASN A 196 6.48 -15.64 1.37
N ARG A 197 6.58 -15.62 2.69
CA ARG A 197 7.76 -15.23 3.47
C ARG A 197 8.34 -13.89 2.98
N ILE A 198 7.50 -12.85 3.02
CA ILE A 198 7.84 -11.48 2.61
C ILE A 198 7.42 -10.49 3.69
N TRP A 199 8.13 -9.37 3.76
CA TRP A 199 7.67 -8.22 4.53
C TRP A 199 6.50 -7.54 3.83
N ILE A 200 5.52 -7.06 4.60
CA ILE A 200 4.43 -6.22 4.09
C ILE A 200 4.39 -4.92 4.89
N ALA A 201 4.43 -3.79 4.19
CA ALA A 201 4.17 -2.47 4.75
C ALA A 201 2.82 -1.97 4.22
N LEU A 202 1.82 -1.98 5.10
CA LEU A 202 0.43 -1.68 4.77
C LEU A 202 0.06 -0.32 5.34
N SER A 203 -0.42 0.58 4.49
CA SER A 203 -0.84 1.92 4.87
C SER A 203 -2.32 2.11 4.59
N ASP A 204 -3.09 2.30 5.65
CA ASP A 204 -4.54 2.53 5.63
C ASP A 204 -4.85 3.99 5.98
N ARG A 205 -6.07 4.42 5.78
CA ARG A 205 -6.55 5.72 6.22
C ARG A 205 -7.33 5.62 7.53
N CYS A 206 -7.66 6.77 8.11
CA CYS A 206 -8.46 6.88 9.33
C CYS A 206 -9.65 7.83 9.18
N GLY A 207 -10.50 7.84 10.21
CA GLY A 207 -11.66 8.71 10.32
C GLY A 207 -12.87 8.22 9.54
N GLU A 208 -13.69 9.14 9.07
CA GLU A 208 -14.92 8.87 8.34
C GLU A 208 -14.99 9.73 7.07
N GLU A 209 -15.50 9.17 5.99
CA GLU A 209 -15.75 9.87 4.73
C GLU A 209 -17.13 9.50 4.20
N ARG A 210 -18.04 10.46 4.12
CA ARG A 210 -19.42 10.26 3.61
C ARG A 210 -20.14 9.06 4.25
N ASN A 211 -20.08 8.95 5.59
CA ASN A 211 -20.65 7.88 6.41
C ASN A 211 -19.97 6.50 6.23
N ILE A 212 -18.77 6.45 5.68
CA ILE A 212 -17.93 5.26 5.66
C ILE A 212 -16.78 5.47 6.64
N SER A 213 -16.73 4.64 7.69
CA SER A 213 -15.60 4.58 8.62
C SER A 213 -14.53 3.61 8.10
N TRP A 214 -13.29 3.82 8.51
CA TRP A 214 -12.14 3.05 8.05
C TRP A 214 -11.58 2.15 9.15
N LEU A 215 -10.93 1.06 8.75
CA LEU A 215 -10.40 0.05 9.70
C LEU A 215 -9.20 0.55 10.51
N GLU A 216 -8.50 1.56 10.02
CA GLU A 216 -7.30 2.12 10.67
C GLU A 216 -6.24 1.04 10.96
N ALA A 217 -5.98 0.18 9.97
CA ALA A 217 -5.21 -1.05 10.15
C ALA A 217 -3.75 -0.95 9.67
N SER A 218 -3.21 0.29 9.53
CA SER A 218 -1.83 0.51 9.07
C SER A 218 -0.83 -0.28 9.90
N SER A 219 -0.01 -1.14 9.24
CA SER A 219 0.83 -2.12 9.91
C SER A 219 2.09 -2.45 9.12
N VAL A 220 3.16 -2.81 9.83
CA VAL A 220 4.31 -3.52 9.27
C VAL A 220 4.22 -4.97 9.72
N ILE A 221 4.19 -5.92 8.76
CA ILE A 221 3.99 -7.35 8.98
C ILE A 221 5.26 -8.08 8.59
N ASP A 222 5.73 -8.97 9.47
CA ASP A 222 6.94 -9.76 9.26
C ASP A 222 6.72 -10.98 8.33
N PRO A 223 7.79 -11.64 7.85
CA PRO A 223 7.69 -12.82 6.98
C PRO A 223 7.07 -14.06 7.65
N ASP A 224 6.85 -14.06 8.96
CA ASP A 224 6.11 -15.09 9.68
C ASP A 224 4.61 -14.74 9.80
N GLY A 225 4.21 -13.56 9.32
CA GLY A 225 2.82 -13.10 9.26
C GLY A 225 2.36 -12.30 10.47
N TRP A 226 3.28 -11.86 11.35
CA TRP A 226 2.89 -11.09 12.53
C TRP A 226 3.05 -9.59 12.32
N PRO A 227 2.05 -8.78 12.67
CA PRO A 227 2.22 -7.34 12.76
C PRO A 227 3.21 -7.01 13.89
N ILE A 228 4.36 -6.44 13.52
CA ILE A 228 5.40 -6.04 14.49
C ILE A 228 5.28 -4.57 14.88
N ALA A 229 4.55 -3.78 14.10
CA ALA A 229 4.25 -2.40 14.38
C ALA A 229 2.89 -2.03 13.76
N GLN A 230 2.07 -1.26 14.49
CA GLN A 230 0.76 -0.82 14.05
C GLN A 230 0.55 0.64 14.46
N VAL A 231 -0.08 1.45 13.60
CA VAL A 231 -0.58 2.77 13.97
C VAL A 231 -1.82 2.56 14.85
N GLY A 232 -1.94 3.33 15.91
CA GLY A 232 -3.16 3.33 16.73
C GLY A 232 -4.32 4.02 16.03
N THR A 233 -5.36 4.37 16.79
CA THR A 233 -6.51 5.11 16.27
C THR A 233 -6.11 6.52 15.83
N GLY A 234 -6.66 6.98 14.70
CA GLY A 234 -6.45 8.32 14.16
C GLY A 234 -5.21 8.45 13.28
N ALA A 235 -4.98 9.68 12.79
CA ALA A 235 -3.87 9.97 11.87
C ALA A 235 -2.51 9.92 12.56
N GLY A 236 -1.55 9.22 11.95
CA GLY A 236 -0.21 9.08 12.49
C GLY A 236 0.70 8.21 11.65
N ILE A 237 1.84 7.87 12.22
CA ILE A 237 2.80 6.94 11.62
C ILE A 237 3.28 5.93 12.66
N VAL A 238 3.74 4.79 12.20
CA VAL A 238 4.61 3.90 12.97
C VAL A 238 5.84 3.56 12.14
N VAL A 239 6.99 3.41 12.82
CA VAL A 239 8.26 3.04 12.19
C VAL A 239 8.74 1.72 12.77
N ALA A 240 9.14 0.80 11.90
CA ALA A 240 9.75 -0.47 12.27
C ALA A 240 11.16 -0.58 11.68
N ASP A 241 12.09 -1.15 12.45
CA ASP A 241 13.39 -1.58 11.96
C ASP A 241 13.27 -3.03 11.47
N ILE A 242 13.44 -3.26 10.18
CA ILE A 242 13.30 -4.57 9.56
C ILE A 242 14.60 -5.03 8.89
N ASP A 243 14.78 -6.34 8.77
CA ASP A 243 15.87 -6.95 8.03
C ASP A 243 15.30 -7.60 6.75
N LEU A 244 15.51 -6.97 5.60
CA LEU A 244 15.02 -7.48 4.32
C LEU A 244 15.68 -8.81 3.91
N GLU A 245 16.87 -9.11 4.44
CA GLU A 245 17.56 -10.39 4.17
C GLU A 245 16.74 -11.60 4.63
N VAL A 246 15.92 -11.44 5.69
CA VAL A 246 15.05 -12.51 6.21
C VAL A 246 14.06 -13.00 5.15
N SER A 247 13.57 -12.11 4.29
CA SER A 247 12.63 -12.47 3.23
C SER A 247 13.28 -13.22 2.05
N LYS A 248 14.60 -13.27 1.97
CA LYS A 248 15.30 -14.07 0.94
C LYS A 248 15.26 -15.56 1.26
N ASP A 249 15.21 -15.93 2.54
CA ASP A 249 15.00 -17.30 2.96
C ASP A 249 13.49 -17.63 2.93
N LYS A 250 13.10 -18.45 1.96
CA LYS A 250 11.71 -18.93 1.81
C LYS A 250 11.46 -20.29 2.49
N SER A 251 12.38 -20.76 3.31
CA SER A 251 12.25 -22.03 4.04
C SER A 251 11.33 -21.89 5.24
N PHE A 252 10.42 -22.85 5.42
CA PHE A 252 9.63 -23.03 6.65
C PHE A 252 10.30 -23.99 7.61
N SER A 253 11.07 -24.93 7.08
CA SER A 253 11.81 -25.94 7.82
C SER A 253 12.99 -26.44 6.96
N PRO A 254 13.89 -27.28 7.50
CA PRO A 254 14.99 -27.84 6.71
C PRO A 254 14.56 -28.60 5.44
N LYS A 255 13.29 -28.96 5.32
CA LYS A 255 12.75 -29.74 4.19
C LYS A 255 11.56 -29.08 3.48
N ASN A 256 11.12 -27.89 3.93
CA ASN A 256 9.95 -27.23 3.33
C ASN A 256 10.29 -25.81 2.92
N HIS A 257 9.87 -25.43 1.71
CA HIS A 257 10.19 -24.16 1.11
C HIS A 257 8.96 -23.56 0.39
N ALA A 258 8.57 -22.33 0.74
CA ALA A 258 7.35 -21.68 0.27
C ALA A 258 7.16 -21.67 -1.26
N LEU A 259 8.25 -21.59 -2.01
CA LEU A 259 8.20 -21.52 -3.48
C LEU A 259 8.57 -22.85 -4.14
N ASN A 260 9.62 -23.54 -3.69
CA ASN A 260 10.16 -24.74 -4.36
C ASN A 260 9.27 -25.97 -4.18
N ASP A 261 8.47 -26.03 -3.10
CA ASP A 261 7.56 -27.16 -2.85
C ASP A 261 6.27 -27.07 -3.66
N ARG A 262 6.07 -25.96 -4.38
CA ARG A 262 4.88 -25.77 -5.22
C ARG A 262 4.85 -26.76 -6.38
N ARG A 263 3.64 -27.13 -6.74
CA ARG A 263 3.37 -28.05 -7.85
C ARG A 263 2.47 -27.37 -8.90
N PRO A 264 2.98 -26.31 -9.61
CA PRO A 264 2.17 -25.54 -10.55
C PRO A 264 1.50 -26.39 -11.64
N GLU A 265 2.10 -27.53 -11.98
CA GLU A 265 1.57 -28.48 -12.95
C GLU A 265 0.24 -29.11 -12.53
N ILE A 266 -0.10 -29.05 -11.22
CA ILE A 266 -1.38 -29.58 -10.69
C ILE A 266 -2.39 -28.48 -10.35
N TYR A 267 -2.01 -27.21 -10.35
CA TYR A 267 -2.89 -26.09 -9.94
C TYR A 267 -3.67 -25.47 -11.12
N LYS A 268 -3.76 -26.16 -12.24
CA LYS A 268 -4.41 -25.71 -13.49
C LYS A 268 -5.92 -25.65 -13.38
#